data_a4f95ec75973a0d03cb3e613911475ac
#
_entry.id   a4f95ec75973a0d03cb3e613911475ac
#
_cell.length_a   1.000
_cell.length_b   1.000
_cell.length_c   1.000
_cell.angle_alpha   90.00
_cell.angle_beta   90.00
_cell.angle_gamma   90.00
#
_symmetry.space_group_name_H-M   'P 1'
#
loop_
_entity.id
_entity.type
_entity.pdbx_description
1 polymer ?
#
loop_
_entity_poly.entity_id
_entity_poly.type
_entity_poly.pdbx_seq_one_letter_code
_entity_poly.pdbx_strand_id
1 'polypeptide(L)'
;GTVLPGIEVRIGDENEILVKAPTVMRGYHNKPEATAEAFTADGWFRTGDAGYITADGAIVLTDRIKDLFKTSNGKYIAPQAIESRLGEDKYIDQVAVIGDKRKYVTAIIIPAFEALKEYEKKKKIAYKSIEELVRNADIRHMIEERIEKLQKGFAGFEKIKKFTLLPNAFTMESGELTNTLKIRRSIINRRYSREIEAMYV
;
A
#
# COMPACT_ATOMS: atom_id res chain seq x y z
N GLY A 1 -3.58 12.52 -14.05
CA GLY A 1 -4.15 13.63 -14.83
C GLY A 1 -3.11 14.44 -15.55
N THR A 2 -3.52 15.36 -16.44
CA THR A 2 -2.63 16.24 -17.19
C THR A 2 -2.26 17.48 -16.39
N VAL A 3 -1.07 18.03 -16.66
CA VAL A 3 -0.59 19.27 -16.03
C VAL A 3 -1.40 20.48 -16.56
N LEU A 4 -1.82 21.36 -15.66
CA LEU A 4 -2.49 22.59 -16.05
C LEU A 4 -1.50 23.60 -16.67
N PRO A 5 -1.95 24.49 -17.59
CA PRO A 5 -1.11 25.53 -18.15
C PRO A 5 -0.45 26.41 -17.08
N GLY A 6 0.85 26.69 -17.24
CA GLY A 6 1.62 27.50 -16.30
C GLY A 6 2.12 26.76 -15.05
N ILE A 7 1.91 25.44 -14.98
CA ILE A 7 2.49 24.57 -13.95
C ILE A 7 3.56 23.69 -14.59
N GLU A 8 4.72 23.65 -14.00
CA GLU A 8 5.80 22.74 -14.37
C GLU A 8 5.85 21.59 -13.35
N VAL A 9 6.04 20.35 -13.85
CA VAL A 9 6.15 19.16 -13.03
C VAL A 9 7.35 18.33 -13.48
N ARG A 10 8.11 17.83 -12.54
CA ARG A 10 9.17 16.85 -12.79
C ARG A 10 9.17 15.78 -11.71
N ILE A 11 9.81 14.65 -12.01
CA ILE A 11 10.07 13.60 -11.04
C ILE A 11 11.47 13.79 -10.47
N GLY A 12 11.57 13.89 -9.17
CA GLY A 12 12.81 14.00 -8.40
C GLY A 12 13.27 12.65 -7.83
N ASP A 13 14.11 12.73 -6.80
CA ASP A 13 14.58 11.55 -6.07
C ASP A 13 13.41 10.81 -5.42
N GLU A 14 13.56 9.49 -5.22
CA GLU A 14 12.52 8.62 -4.63
C GLU A 14 11.18 8.65 -5.39
N ASN A 15 11.20 9.03 -6.68
CA ASN A 15 10.03 9.29 -7.50
C ASN A 15 9.13 10.41 -6.98
N GLU A 16 9.67 11.36 -6.19
CA GLU A 16 8.92 12.50 -5.69
C GLU A 16 8.42 13.38 -6.85
N ILE A 17 7.15 13.74 -6.82
CA ILE A 17 6.59 14.74 -7.74
C ILE A 17 6.98 16.12 -7.25
N LEU A 18 7.75 16.83 -8.05
CA LEU A 18 8.17 18.18 -7.80
C LEU A 18 7.39 19.14 -8.67
N VAL A 19 6.95 20.26 -8.09
CA VAL A 19 6.10 21.25 -8.77
C VAL A 19 6.73 22.62 -8.73
N LYS A 20 6.64 23.37 -9.86
CA LYS A 20 6.99 24.78 -9.94
C LYS A 20 5.87 25.53 -10.63
N ALA A 21 5.30 26.51 -9.95
CA ALA A 21 4.18 27.29 -10.45
C ALA A 21 4.04 28.59 -9.68
N PRO A 22 3.43 29.64 -10.28
CA PRO A 22 3.11 30.89 -9.57
C PRO A 22 2.15 30.72 -8.38
N THR A 23 1.38 29.61 -8.37
CA THR A 23 0.41 29.27 -7.33
C THR A 23 1.01 28.54 -6.13
N VAL A 24 2.28 28.11 -6.23
CA VAL A 24 2.98 27.50 -5.11
C VAL A 24 3.23 28.53 -4.02
N MET A 25 3.08 28.14 -2.76
CA MET A 25 3.33 29.00 -1.60
C MET A 25 4.74 29.61 -1.65
N ARG A 26 4.90 30.80 -1.10
CA ARG A 26 6.23 31.41 -0.89
C ARG A 26 7.01 30.78 0.27
N GLY A 27 6.30 30.17 1.21
CA GLY A 27 6.87 29.54 2.40
C GLY A 27 5.88 29.47 3.55
N TYR A 28 6.29 28.80 4.62
CA TYR A 28 5.53 28.71 5.87
C TYR A 28 5.75 29.97 6.72
N HIS A 29 4.68 30.55 7.24
CA HIS A 29 4.74 31.76 8.06
C HIS A 29 5.63 31.54 9.31
N ASN A 30 6.64 32.40 9.47
CA ASN A 30 7.62 32.36 10.58
C ASN A 30 8.32 30.99 10.77
N LYS A 31 8.49 30.20 9.69
CA LYS A 31 9.17 28.90 9.72
C LYS A 31 10.18 28.79 8.57
N PRO A 32 11.33 29.48 8.66
CA PRO A 32 12.32 29.49 7.57
C PRO A 32 12.94 28.12 7.30
N GLU A 33 13.21 27.31 8.33
CA GLU A 33 13.77 25.97 8.19
C GLU A 33 12.79 25.04 7.46
N ALA A 34 11.53 24.96 7.92
CA ALA A 34 10.49 24.18 7.25
C ALA A 34 10.23 24.65 5.82
N THR A 35 10.40 25.95 5.55
CA THR A 35 10.31 26.50 4.19
C THR A 35 11.48 26.00 3.34
N ALA A 36 12.71 26.05 3.86
CA ALA A 36 13.88 25.53 3.14
C ALA A 36 13.76 24.05 2.82
N GLU A 37 13.23 23.24 3.74
CA GLU A 37 12.98 21.80 3.54
C GLU A 37 11.90 21.53 2.47
N ALA A 38 10.92 22.43 2.34
CA ALA A 38 9.82 22.28 1.39
C ALA A 38 10.20 22.56 -0.07
N PHE A 39 11.41 23.07 -0.31
CA PHE A 39 11.90 23.38 -1.67
C PHE A 39 13.24 22.70 -1.94
N THR A 40 13.48 22.40 -3.20
CA THR A 40 14.81 22.00 -3.67
C THR A 40 15.71 23.24 -3.82
N ALA A 41 17.03 23.04 -3.91
CA ALA A 41 17.98 24.14 -4.08
C ALA A 41 17.73 25.00 -5.35
N ASP A 42 17.13 24.41 -6.38
CA ASP A 42 16.75 25.07 -7.65
C ASP A 42 15.27 25.53 -7.66
N GLY A 43 14.62 25.57 -6.48
CA GLY A 43 13.34 26.23 -6.26
C GLY A 43 12.09 25.44 -6.65
N TRP A 44 12.17 24.11 -6.72
CA TRP A 44 11.00 23.27 -6.90
C TRP A 44 10.38 22.92 -5.56
N PHE A 45 9.05 23.00 -5.50
CA PHE A 45 8.29 22.60 -4.32
C PHE A 45 8.23 21.06 -4.23
N ARG A 46 8.59 20.55 -3.07
CA ARG A 46 8.49 19.13 -2.71
C ARG A 46 7.07 18.83 -2.27
N THR A 47 6.33 18.06 -3.07
CA THR A 47 4.94 17.72 -2.72
C THR A 47 4.83 16.69 -1.61
N GLY A 48 5.88 15.89 -1.42
CA GLY A 48 5.88 14.71 -0.56
C GLY A 48 5.04 13.56 -1.12
N ASP A 49 4.63 13.65 -2.37
CA ASP A 49 3.90 12.61 -3.09
C ASP A 49 4.81 11.93 -4.11
N ALA A 50 4.80 10.61 -4.15
CA ALA A 50 5.50 9.82 -5.14
C ALA A 50 4.61 9.54 -6.36
N GLY A 51 5.24 9.45 -7.53
CA GLY A 51 4.52 9.15 -8.77
C GLY A 51 5.43 9.07 -9.99
N TYR A 52 4.82 9.02 -11.15
CA TYR A 52 5.52 9.02 -12.43
C TYR A 52 4.72 9.77 -13.51
N ILE A 53 5.40 10.12 -14.59
CA ILE A 53 4.78 10.72 -15.77
C ILE A 53 4.68 9.63 -16.84
N THR A 54 3.49 9.43 -17.37
CA THR A 54 3.23 8.47 -18.45
C THR A 54 3.76 8.97 -19.79
N ALA A 55 3.83 8.10 -20.79
CA ALA A 55 4.32 8.45 -22.12
C ALA A 55 3.47 9.52 -22.83
N ASP A 56 2.20 9.64 -22.48
CA ASP A 56 1.28 10.66 -22.94
C ASP A 56 1.29 11.94 -22.06
N GLY A 57 2.21 12.03 -21.10
CA GLY A 57 2.42 13.19 -20.25
C GLY A 57 1.48 13.32 -19.06
N ALA A 58 0.68 12.30 -18.76
CA ALA A 58 -0.17 12.30 -17.58
C ALA A 58 0.63 11.98 -16.30
N ILE A 59 0.29 12.66 -15.20
CA ILE A 59 0.85 12.39 -13.87
C ILE A 59 0.02 11.31 -13.19
N VAL A 60 0.68 10.29 -12.70
CA VAL A 60 0.12 9.21 -11.89
C VAL A 60 0.72 9.28 -10.49
N LEU A 61 -0.11 9.51 -9.49
CA LEU A 61 0.25 9.42 -8.08
C LEU A 61 0.27 7.94 -7.67
N THR A 62 1.30 7.54 -6.94
CA THR A 62 1.43 6.17 -6.43
C THR A 62 1.28 6.07 -4.92
N ASP A 63 1.94 6.97 -4.17
CA ASP A 63 1.89 6.96 -2.71
C ASP A 63 2.43 8.29 -2.13
N ARG A 64 2.41 8.43 -0.81
CA ARG A 64 3.16 9.46 -0.08
C ARG A 64 4.60 9.02 0.13
N ILE A 65 5.57 9.92 -0.03
CA ILE A 65 7.00 9.63 0.23
C ILE A 65 7.19 9.05 1.64
N LYS A 66 6.50 9.61 2.63
CA LYS A 66 6.56 9.14 4.04
C LYS A 66 5.94 7.76 4.26
N ASP A 67 5.08 7.32 3.36
CA ASP A 67 4.40 6.03 3.43
C ASP A 67 5.12 4.95 2.62
N LEU A 68 6.08 5.34 1.75
CA LEU A 68 6.99 4.41 1.10
C LEU A 68 7.84 3.70 2.14
N PHE A 69 8.11 2.43 1.90
CA PHE A 69 9.12 1.72 2.67
C PHE A 69 10.21 1.15 1.75
N LYS A 70 11.37 0.89 2.33
CA LYS A 70 12.53 0.38 1.63
C LYS A 70 12.82 -1.06 2.03
N THR A 71 12.84 -1.96 1.05
CA THR A 71 13.26 -3.35 1.30
C THR A 71 14.74 -3.43 1.66
N SER A 72 15.18 -4.55 2.25
CA SER A 72 16.61 -4.78 2.55
C SER A 72 17.51 -4.71 1.32
N ASN A 73 16.95 -4.92 0.12
CA ASN A 73 17.65 -4.81 -1.16
C ASN A 73 17.64 -3.39 -1.74
N GLY A 74 17.21 -2.39 -0.96
CA GLY A 74 17.22 -0.99 -1.35
C GLY A 74 16.11 -0.56 -2.31
N LYS A 75 15.10 -1.39 -2.57
CA LYS A 75 13.98 -1.05 -3.45
C LYS A 75 12.87 -0.34 -2.68
N TYR A 76 12.41 0.80 -3.20
CA TYR A 76 11.25 1.50 -2.66
C TYR A 76 9.96 0.82 -3.11
N ILE A 77 9.04 0.68 -2.19
CA ILE A 77 7.71 0.07 -2.37
C ILE A 77 6.66 1.11 -2.01
N ALA A 78 5.67 1.26 -2.87
CA ALA A 78 4.46 2.04 -2.66
C ALA A 78 3.34 1.12 -2.15
N PRO A 79 3.17 0.95 -0.83
CA PRO A 79 2.25 -0.05 -0.30
C PRO A 79 0.79 0.25 -0.63
N GLN A 80 0.38 1.52 -0.66
CA GLN A 80 -1.01 1.88 -0.97
C GLN A 80 -1.41 1.50 -2.39
N ALA A 81 -0.50 1.58 -3.37
CA ALA A 81 -0.76 1.15 -4.74
C ALA A 81 -1.05 -0.35 -4.81
N ILE A 82 -0.29 -1.16 -4.06
CA ILE A 82 -0.49 -2.61 -3.98
C ILE A 82 -1.79 -2.92 -3.22
N GLU A 83 -2.02 -2.28 -2.08
CA GLU A 83 -3.22 -2.45 -1.24
C GLU A 83 -4.49 -2.10 -2.01
N SER A 84 -4.49 -0.97 -2.71
CA SER A 84 -5.63 -0.54 -3.54
C SER A 84 -5.92 -1.54 -4.65
N ARG A 85 -4.87 -2.03 -5.33
CA ARG A 85 -5.03 -3.01 -6.40
C ARG A 85 -5.60 -4.34 -5.93
N LEU A 86 -5.16 -4.82 -4.77
CA LEU A 86 -5.70 -6.04 -4.17
C LEU A 86 -7.12 -5.87 -3.64
N GLY A 87 -7.42 -4.69 -3.09
CA GLY A 87 -8.76 -4.34 -2.61
C GLY A 87 -9.85 -4.23 -3.70
N GLU A 88 -9.46 -4.25 -4.99
CA GLU A 88 -10.43 -4.36 -6.09
C GLU A 88 -11.06 -5.77 -6.18
N ASP A 89 -10.48 -6.77 -5.51
CA ASP A 89 -11.00 -8.13 -5.55
C ASP A 89 -12.13 -8.34 -4.55
N LYS A 90 -13.23 -8.91 -5.03
CA LYS A 90 -14.44 -9.14 -4.23
C LYS A 90 -14.25 -10.04 -3.00
N TYR A 91 -13.18 -10.83 -2.93
CA TYR A 91 -12.88 -11.71 -1.78
C TYR A 91 -11.86 -11.14 -0.81
N ILE A 92 -11.36 -9.94 -1.09
CA ILE A 92 -10.38 -9.23 -0.26
C ILE A 92 -11.03 -7.96 0.29
N ASP A 93 -11.19 -7.88 1.61
CA ASP A 93 -11.79 -6.72 2.28
C ASP A 93 -10.71 -5.70 2.67
N GLN A 94 -9.66 -6.15 3.36
CA GLN A 94 -8.59 -5.26 3.82
C GLN A 94 -7.23 -5.92 3.58
N VAL A 95 -6.24 -5.09 3.24
CA VAL A 95 -4.86 -5.53 2.98
C VAL A 95 -3.89 -4.60 3.69
N ALA A 96 -2.92 -5.18 4.37
CA ALA A 96 -1.76 -4.45 4.88
C ALA A 96 -0.50 -5.03 4.26
N VAL A 97 0.17 -4.25 3.43
CA VAL A 97 1.43 -4.63 2.78
C VAL A 97 2.60 -4.42 3.73
N ILE A 98 3.43 -5.43 3.91
CA ILE A 98 4.58 -5.48 4.81
C ILE A 98 5.84 -5.74 4.00
N GLY A 99 6.95 -5.05 4.33
CA GLY A 99 8.22 -5.26 3.61
C GLY A 99 9.34 -4.31 4.01
N ASP A 100 9.10 -3.38 4.94
CA ASP A 100 10.14 -2.45 5.40
C ASP A 100 11.32 -3.21 5.99
N LYS A 101 12.52 -2.95 5.41
CA LYS A 101 13.79 -3.62 5.76
C LYS A 101 13.76 -5.16 5.60
N ARG A 102 12.78 -5.71 4.88
CA ARG A 102 12.64 -7.15 4.63
C ARG A 102 13.13 -7.54 3.24
N LYS A 103 13.43 -8.83 3.04
CA LYS A 103 13.95 -9.36 1.77
C LYS A 103 12.95 -9.26 0.60
N TYR A 104 11.65 -9.33 0.91
CA TYR A 104 10.56 -9.29 -0.05
C TYR A 104 9.28 -8.75 0.58
N VAL A 105 8.31 -8.44 -0.26
CA VAL A 105 7.00 -7.94 0.15
C VAL A 105 6.10 -9.11 0.55
N THR A 106 5.38 -8.93 1.65
CA THR A 106 4.33 -9.83 2.16
C THR A 106 3.06 -9.04 2.44
N ALA A 107 1.96 -9.72 2.71
CA ALA A 107 0.71 -9.08 3.07
C ALA A 107 -0.02 -9.79 4.21
N ILE A 108 -0.66 -9.01 5.07
CA ILE A 108 -1.74 -9.46 5.92
C ILE A 108 -3.05 -9.09 5.22
N ILE A 109 -3.95 -10.06 5.09
CA ILE A 109 -5.19 -9.91 4.34
C ILE A 109 -6.37 -10.32 5.22
N ILE A 110 -7.39 -9.47 5.22
CA ILE A 110 -8.70 -9.79 5.78
C ILE A 110 -9.59 -10.18 4.59
N PRO A 111 -10.09 -11.40 4.55
CA PRO A 111 -11.03 -11.81 3.52
C PRO A 111 -12.38 -11.10 3.64
N ALA A 112 -13.05 -10.88 2.52
CA ALA A 112 -14.44 -10.45 2.48
C ALA A 112 -15.34 -11.65 2.83
N PHE A 113 -15.61 -11.86 4.12
CA PHE A 113 -16.29 -13.05 4.64
C PHE A 113 -17.68 -13.25 4.03
N GLU A 114 -18.43 -12.18 3.75
CA GLU A 114 -19.73 -12.30 3.10
C GLU A 114 -19.62 -12.88 1.68
N ALA A 115 -18.61 -12.45 0.91
CA ALA A 115 -18.36 -13.01 -0.41
C ALA A 115 -17.83 -14.47 -0.33
N LEU A 116 -17.09 -14.82 0.71
CA LEU A 116 -16.62 -16.19 0.92
C LEU A 116 -17.76 -17.17 1.16
N LYS A 117 -18.86 -16.78 1.82
CA LYS A 117 -20.03 -17.65 2.08
C LYS A 117 -20.60 -18.28 0.82
N GLU A 118 -20.62 -17.55 -0.29
CA GLU A 118 -21.06 -18.11 -1.57
C GLU A 118 -20.06 -19.13 -2.14
N TYR A 119 -18.77 -18.83 -2.03
CA TYR A 119 -17.71 -19.72 -2.48
C TYR A 119 -17.68 -21.02 -1.68
N GLU A 120 -17.79 -20.93 -0.35
CA GLU A 120 -17.86 -22.07 0.58
C GLU A 120 -19.00 -23.01 0.23
N LYS A 121 -20.22 -22.48 0.04
CA LYS A 121 -21.39 -23.28 -0.37
C LYS A 121 -21.15 -24.01 -1.68
N LYS A 122 -20.58 -23.32 -2.67
CA LYS A 122 -20.29 -23.90 -3.99
C LYS A 122 -19.22 -25.00 -3.92
N LYS A 123 -18.23 -24.84 -3.07
CA LYS A 123 -17.11 -25.79 -2.90
C LYS A 123 -17.38 -26.82 -1.80
N LYS A 124 -18.48 -26.71 -1.05
CA LYS A 124 -18.84 -27.57 0.08
C LYS A 124 -17.76 -27.59 1.16
N ILE A 125 -17.15 -26.44 1.45
CA ILE A 125 -16.13 -26.29 2.49
C ILE A 125 -16.83 -26.30 3.84
N ALA A 126 -16.53 -27.26 4.69
CA ALA A 126 -17.00 -27.33 6.07
C ALA A 126 -15.97 -26.67 7.00
N TYR A 127 -16.44 -25.82 7.91
CA TYR A 127 -15.64 -25.20 8.96
C TYR A 127 -16.51 -24.93 10.19
N LYS A 128 -15.87 -24.87 11.36
CA LYS A 128 -16.55 -24.62 12.65
C LYS A 128 -16.39 -23.19 13.15
N SER A 129 -15.36 -22.48 12.68
CA SER A 129 -15.08 -21.12 13.07
C SER A 129 -14.39 -20.34 11.94
N ILE A 130 -14.40 -19.02 12.01
CA ILE A 130 -13.70 -18.14 11.07
C ILE A 130 -12.18 -18.38 11.08
N GLU A 131 -11.61 -18.71 12.26
CA GLU A 131 -10.19 -19.04 12.40
C GLU A 131 -9.82 -20.32 11.63
N GLU A 132 -10.73 -21.29 11.59
CA GLU A 132 -10.56 -22.51 10.80
C GLU A 132 -10.67 -22.20 9.30
N LEU A 133 -11.64 -21.36 8.93
CA LEU A 133 -11.86 -20.94 7.54
C LEU A 133 -10.63 -20.26 6.94
N VAL A 134 -10.01 -19.31 7.63
CA VAL A 134 -8.82 -18.59 7.12
C VAL A 134 -7.59 -19.47 7.01
N ARG A 135 -7.58 -20.64 7.67
CA ARG A 135 -6.52 -21.65 7.57
C ARG A 135 -6.81 -22.73 6.52
N ASN A 136 -8.03 -22.76 5.99
CA ASN A 136 -8.42 -23.73 4.99
C ASN A 136 -7.57 -23.61 3.72
N ALA A 137 -7.06 -24.73 3.22
CA ALA A 137 -6.15 -24.76 2.07
C ALA A 137 -6.81 -24.26 0.78
N ASP A 138 -8.08 -24.60 0.54
CA ASP A 138 -8.80 -24.17 -0.67
C ASP A 138 -9.05 -22.66 -0.68
N ILE A 139 -9.36 -22.08 0.49
CA ILE A 139 -9.52 -20.62 0.63
C ILE A 139 -8.18 -19.92 0.40
N ARG A 140 -7.10 -20.42 1.01
CA ARG A 140 -5.76 -19.86 0.82
C ARG A 140 -5.32 -19.91 -0.63
N HIS A 141 -5.51 -21.06 -1.28
CA HIS A 141 -5.18 -21.24 -2.69
C HIS A 141 -5.99 -20.31 -3.59
N MET A 142 -7.30 -20.19 -3.37
CA MET A 142 -8.16 -19.26 -4.11
C MET A 142 -7.68 -17.80 -3.98
N ILE A 143 -7.31 -17.36 -2.76
CA ILE A 143 -6.78 -16.00 -2.55
C ILE A 143 -5.41 -15.84 -3.23
N GLU A 144 -4.54 -16.85 -3.18
CA GLU A 144 -3.23 -16.84 -3.84
C GLU A 144 -3.34 -16.64 -5.36
N GLU A 145 -4.21 -17.41 -6.03
CA GLU A 145 -4.47 -17.25 -7.46
C GLU A 145 -4.94 -15.84 -7.82
N ARG A 146 -5.75 -15.22 -6.94
CA ARG A 146 -6.23 -13.85 -7.13
C ARG A 146 -5.13 -12.83 -6.99
N ILE A 147 -4.30 -12.95 -5.95
CA ILE A 147 -3.12 -12.11 -5.74
C ILE A 147 -2.21 -12.19 -6.98
N GLU A 148 -1.90 -13.39 -7.46
CA GLU A 148 -1.06 -13.57 -8.65
C GLU A 148 -1.64 -12.88 -9.89
N LYS A 149 -2.95 -12.97 -10.08
CA LYS A 149 -3.63 -12.30 -11.19
C LYS A 149 -3.59 -10.78 -11.09
N LEU A 150 -3.86 -10.24 -9.90
CA LEU A 150 -3.94 -8.78 -9.67
C LEU A 150 -2.58 -8.09 -9.75
N GLN A 151 -1.51 -8.79 -9.37
CA GLN A 151 -0.16 -8.23 -9.38
C GLN A 151 0.61 -8.42 -10.70
N LYS A 152 -0.06 -8.80 -11.80
CA LYS A 152 0.60 -9.02 -13.10
C LYS A 152 1.34 -7.81 -13.66
N GLY A 153 0.93 -6.60 -13.31
CA GLY A 153 1.57 -5.36 -13.78
C GLY A 153 2.68 -4.84 -12.87
N PHE A 154 2.90 -5.44 -11.70
CA PHE A 154 3.91 -4.99 -10.75
C PHE A 154 5.31 -5.50 -11.07
N ALA A 155 6.32 -4.71 -10.72
CA ALA A 155 7.71 -5.15 -10.78
C ALA A 155 7.95 -6.36 -9.85
N GLY A 156 8.93 -7.19 -10.17
CA GLY A 156 9.18 -8.43 -9.42
C GLY A 156 9.43 -8.22 -7.92
N PHE A 157 10.01 -7.07 -7.54
CA PHE A 157 10.28 -6.70 -6.15
C PHE A 157 9.06 -6.13 -5.41
N GLU A 158 8.01 -5.69 -6.12
CA GLU A 158 6.74 -5.20 -5.56
C GLU A 158 5.75 -6.33 -5.29
N LYS A 159 5.96 -7.50 -5.92
CA LYS A 159 5.05 -8.62 -5.81
C LYS A 159 5.06 -9.24 -4.43
N ILE A 160 3.88 -9.45 -3.88
CA ILE A 160 3.67 -10.20 -2.64
C ILE A 160 4.14 -11.65 -2.85
N LYS A 161 5.07 -12.09 -2.02
CA LYS A 161 5.63 -13.46 -2.06
C LYS A 161 4.96 -14.42 -1.10
N LYS A 162 4.51 -13.92 0.04
CA LYS A 162 3.77 -14.69 1.03
C LYS A 162 2.69 -13.81 1.65
N PHE A 163 1.62 -14.41 2.12
CA PHE A 163 0.55 -13.70 2.82
C PHE A 163 -0.01 -14.53 3.98
N THR A 164 -0.67 -13.84 4.89
CA THR A 164 -1.42 -14.45 6.00
C THR A 164 -2.84 -13.89 5.99
N LEU A 165 -3.82 -14.79 6.12
CA LEU A 165 -5.22 -14.44 6.31
C LEU A 165 -5.51 -14.30 7.80
N LEU A 166 -6.21 -13.24 8.19
CA LEU A 166 -6.68 -13.04 9.55
C LEU A 166 -8.21 -13.14 9.65
N PRO A 167 -8.73 -13.60 10.80
CA PRO A 167 -10.16 -13.76 11.01
C PRO A 167 -10.89 -12.47 11.37
N ASN A 168 -10.18 -11.46 11.87
CA ASN A 168 -10.77 -10.21 12.38
C ASN A 168 -10.35 -9.02 11.52
N ALA A 169 -11.32 -8.16 11.20
CA ALA A 169 -11.08 -6.93 10.47
C ALA A 169 -10.22 -5.94 11.27
N PHE A 170 -9.46 -5.11 10.57
CA PHE A 170 -8.82 -3.93 11.15
C PHE A 170 -9.89 -2.89 11.48
N THR A 171 -9.80 -2.29 12.66
CA THR A 171 -10.78 -1.28 13.10
C THR A 171 -10.12 -0.02 13.64
N MET A 172 -10.92 1.04 13.80
CA MET A 172 -10.47 2.26 14.46
C MET A 172 -10.32 2.04 15.97
N GLU A 173 -11.25 1.29 16.58
CA GLU A 173 -11.26 1.00 18.01
C GLU A 173 -10.01 0.21 18.42
N SER A 174 -9.61 -0.76 17.64
CA SER A 174 -8.39 -1.54 17.86
C SER A 174 -7.12 -0.82 17.46
N GLY A 175 -7.26 0.31 16.77
CA GLY A 175 -6.19 1.25 16.43
C GLY A 175 -5.44 0.95 15.14
N GLU A 176 -5.76 -0.12 14.39
CA GLU A 176 -5.13 -0.44 13.12
C GLU A 176 -5.49 0.53 12.01
N LEU A 177 -6.65 1.19 12.14
CA LEU A 177 -7.10 2.21 11.18
C LEU A 177 -7.07 3.61 11.81
N THR A 178 -6.85 4.60 10.96
CA THR A 178 -7.10 6.02 11.29
C THR A 178 -8.60 6.33 11.18
N ASN A 179 -9.02 7.52 11.63
CA ASN A 179 -10.39 8.03 11.46
C ASN A 179 -10.80 8.16 9.98
N THR A 180 -9.83 8.18 9.06
CA THR A 180 -10.05 8.20 7.61
C THR A 180 -9.86 6.82 6.97
N LEU A 181 -9.93 5.75 7.78
CA LEU A 181 -9.80 4.34 7.38
C LEU A 181 -8.44 3.98 6.75
N LYS A 182 -7.40 4.78 6.95
CA LYS A 182 -6.06 4.46 6.49
C LYS A 182 -5.35 3.54 7.49
N ILE A 183 -4.58 2.59 6.96
CA ILE A 183 -3.80 1.62 7.72
C ILE A 183 -2.70 2.31 8.54
N ARG A 184 -2.62 1.96 9.82
CA ARG A 184 -1.51 2.31 10.72
C ARG A 184 -0.50 1.17 10.78
N ARG A 185 0.43 1.13 9.83
CA ARG A 185 1.41 0.03 9.69
C ARG A 185 2.20 -0.25 10.95
N SER A 186 2.58 0.79 11.72
CA SER A 186 3.30 0.60 12.98
C SER A 186 2.51 -0.22 14.02
N ILE A 187 1.19 -0.03 14.06
CA ILE A 187 0.31 -0.79 14.94
C ILE A 187 0.19 -2.23 14.44
N ILE A 188 -0.05 -2.42 13.14
CA ILE A 188 -0.15 -3.74 12.51
C ILE A 188 1.16 -4.53 12.71
N ASN A 189 2.31 -3.93 12.42
CA ASN A 189 3.61 -4.59 12.58
C ASN A 189 3.86 -5.06 14.02
N ARG A 190 3.44 -4.28 15.00
CA ARG A 190 3.58 -4.64 16.41
C ARG A 190 2.58 -5.73 16.83
N ARG A 191 1.32 -5.60 16.43
CA ARG A 191 0.23 -6.49 16.87
C ARG A 191 0.34 -7.87 16.26
N TYR A 192 0.68 -7.94 14.99
CA TYR A 192 0.75 -9.18 14.21
C TYR A 192 2.19 -9.61 13.92
N SER A 193 3.11 -9.27 14.84
CA SER A 193 4.53 -9.57 14.67
C SER A 193 4.81 -11.06 14.47
N ARG A 194 4.09 -11.96 15.15
CA ARG A 194 4.25 -13.41 15.02
C ARG A 194 3.86 -13.91 13.62
N GLU A 195 2.73 -13.47 13.11
CA GLU A 195 2.21 -13.78 11.78
C GLU A 195 3.13 -13.23 10.70
N ILE A 196 3.65 -12.02 10.92
CA ILE A 196 4.61 -11.37 10.02
C ILE A 196 5.92 -12.16 9.98
N GLU A 197 6.53 -12.46 11.12
CA GLU A 197 7.79 -13.20 11.17
C GLU A 197 7.65 -14.58 10.53
N ALA A 198 6.54 -15.28 10.73
CA ALA A 198 6.27 -16.58 10.12
C ALA A 198 6.27 -16.54 8.57
N MET A 199 6.02 -15.38 7.97
CA MET A 199 6.11 -15.21 6.51
C MET A 199 7.54 -15.09 5.99
N TYR A 200 8.54 -14.84 6.86
CA TYR A 200 9.94 -14.62 6.47
C TYR A 200 10.89 -15.78 6.83
N VAL A 201 10.34 -16.82 7.41
CA VAL A 201 11.04 -18.09 7.71
C VAL A 201 11.12 -18.99 6.49
#